data_3335eb823b7c4b7028ba6bbec694b4cc
#
_entry.id   3335eb823b7c4b7028ba6bbec694b4cc
#
_cell.length_a   1.000
_cell.length_b   1.000
_cell.length_c   1.000
_cell.angle_alpha   90.00
_cell.angle_beta   90.00
_cell.angle_gamma   90.00
#
_symmetry.space_group_name_H-M   'P 1'
#
loop_
_entity.id
_entity.type
_entity.pdbx_description
1 polymer ?
#
loop_
_entity_poly.entity_id
_entity_poly.type
_entity_poly.pdbx_seq_one_letter_code
_entity_poly.pdbx_strand_id
1 'polypeptide(L)'
;TTSPNAAGPGLILLTGATGYVGGRLLRALSERGQRVRCLARRPEALAARAPAGTEVVAGDCLRCETLAPALAGVHTAYYLVHSMAAGAAFEEQDRAAARNFGEAARTAGVRKIVYLGGLG
;
A
#
# COMPACT_ATOMS: atom_id res chain seq x y z
N THR A 1 -11.09 -11.25 -21.27
CA THR A 1 -10.63 -11.09 -21.09
C THR A 1 -10.07 -11.10 -20.80
N THR A 2 -9.85 -11.26 -20.86
CA THR A 2 -9.20 -11.13 -20.48
C THR A 2 -8.66 -10.78 -20.29
N SER A 3 -8.81 -10.85 -20.26
CA SER A 3 -8.32 -10.01 -20.00
C SER A 3 -7.06 -9.99 -19.78
N PRO A 4 -6.54 -9.29 -20.30
CA PRO A 4 -5.25 -9.08 -20.14
C PRO A 4 -4.93 -8.93 -18.81
N ASN A 5 -5.79 -8.46 -18.23
CA ASN A 5 -5.58 -8.38 -17.02
C ASN A 5 -5.56 -9.61 -16.44
N ALA A 6 -6.04 -10.53 -17.06
CA ALA A 6 -5.88 -11.80 -16.65
C ALA A 6 -4.46 -12.10 -16.62
N ALA A 7 -3.75 -11.54 -17.50
CA ALA A 7 -2.36 -11.74 -17.53
C ALA A 7 -1.66 -10.78 -16.62
N GLY A 8 -2.30 -9.80 -16.21
CA GLY A 8 -1.68 -8.82 -15.37
C GLY A 8 -1.48 -9.34 -13.97
N PRO A 9 -0.77 -8.62 -13.17
CA PRO A 9 -0.47 -9.05 -11.83
C PRO A 9 -1.64 -8.99 -10.90
N GLY A 10 -2.77 -8.54 -11.31
CA GLY A 10 -3.90 -8.44 -10.43
C GLY A 10 -3.87 -7.14 -9.65
N LEU A 11 -4.54 -7.12 -8.52
CA LEU A 11 -4.68 -5.89 -7.74
C LEU A 11 -3.40 -5.58 -6.99
N ILE A 12 -2.98 -4.35 -7.05
CA ILE A 12 -1.81 -3.86 -6.35
C ILE A 12 -2.26 -3.01 -5.17
N LEU A 13 -1.72 -3.27 -4.00
CA LEU A 13 -1.95 -2.40 -2.85
C LEU A 13 -0.74 -1.51 -2.68
N LEU A 14 -0.97 -0.23 -2.47
CA LEU A 14 0.08 0.74 -2.29
C LEU A 14 -0.11 1.45 -0.96
N THR A 15 0.85 1.34 -0.06
CA THR A 15 0.85 2.13 1.16
C THR A 15 1.90 3.21 1.01
N GLY A 16 1.62 4.38 1.53
CA GLY A 16 2.55 5.50 1.40
C GLY A 16 2.31 6.36 0.18
N ALA A 17 1.13 6.26 -0.43
CA ALA A 17 0.84 7.01 -1.64
C ALA A 17 0.83 8.51 -1.42
N THR A 18 0.70 8.96 -0.19
CA THR A 18 0.70 10.40 0.09
C THR A 18 2.11 10.98 0.07
N GLY A 19 3.14 10.14 0.11
CA GLY A 19 4.51 10.63 0.05
C GLY A 19 4.96 10.90 -1.37
N TYR A 20 6.16 11.43 -1.48
CA TYR A 20 6.71 11.81 -2.79
C TYR A 20 6.88 10.59 -3.71
N VAL A 21 7.58 9.57 -3.20
CA VAL A 21 7.84 8.38 -4.01
C VAL A 21 6.54 7.63 -4.26
N GLY A 22 5.71 7.50 -3.23
CA GLY A 22 4.45 6.77 -3.38
C GLY A 22 3.50 7.43 -4.36
N GLY A 23 3.45 8.76 -4.35
CA GLY A 23 2.58 9.46 -5.29
C GLY A 23 3.03 9.28 -6.73
N ARG A 24 4.34 9.31 -6.96
CA ARG A 24 4.85 9.09 -8.31
C ARG A 24 4.62 7.66 -8.76
N LEU A 25 4.78 6.70 -7.86
CA LEU A 25 4.54 5.31 -8.19
C LEU A 25 3.06 5.07 -8.51
N LEU A 26 2.18 5.68 -7.73
CA LEU A 26 0.75 5.56 -7.99
C LEU A 26 0.42 6.04 -9.40
N ARG A 27 0.96 7.18 -9.77
CA ARG A 27 0.70 7.72 -11.10
C ARG A 27 1.24 6.81 -12.19
N ALA A 28 2.45 6.30 -11.99
CA ALA A 28 3.06 5.44 -13.00
C ALA A 28 2.28 4.14 -13.16
N LEU A 29 1.82 3.54 -12.05
CA LEU A 29 1.05 2.31 -12.13
C LEU A 29 -0.30 2.56 -12.82
N SER A 30 -0.92 3.68 -12.50
CA SER A 30 -2.20 4.01 -13.10
C SER A 30 -2.06 4.23 -14.60
N GLU A 31 -0.99 4.89 -15.02
CA GLU A 31 -0.77 5.13 -16.44
C GLU A 31 -0.53 3.85 -17.21
N ARG A 32 -0.08 2.80 -16.53
CA ARG A 32 0.11 1.52 -17.18
C ARG A 32 -1.11 0.64 -17.12
N GLY A 33 -2.23 1.18 -16.66
CA GLY A 33 -3.47 0.43 -16.62
C GLY A 33 -3.56 -0.58 -15.49
N GLN A 34 -2.68 -0.49 -14.50
CA GLN A 34 -2.71 -1.42 -13.37
C GLN A 34 -3.84 -1.06 -12.42
N ARG A 35 -4.43 -2.09 -11.80
CA ARG A 35 -5.46 -1.86 -10.80
C ARG A 35 -4.78 -1.60 -9.47
N VAL A 36 -5.02 -0.44 -8.88
CA VAL A 36 -4.35 -0.02 -7.66
C VAL A 36 -5.34 0.31 -6.57
N ARG A 37 -5.09 -0.21 -5.39
CA ARG A 37 -5.80 0.16 -4.18
C ARG A 37 -4.80 0.81 -3.25
N CYS A 38 -5.12 1.97 -2.72
CA CYS A 38 -4.26 2.67 -1.80
C CYS A 38 -4.78 2.55 -0.38
N LEU A 39 -3.88 2.32 0.56
CA LEU A 39 -4.21 2.28 1.97
C LEU A 39 -3.75 3.58 2.60
N ALA A 40 -4.64 4.27 3.26
CA ALA A 40 -4.32 5.54 3.88
C ALA A 40 -5.06 5.70 5.20
N ARG A 41 -4.43 6.37 6.16
CA ARG A 41 -5.11 6.64 7.42
C ARG A 41 -6.19 7.70 7.22
N ARG A 42 -5.99 8.59 6.27
CA ARG A 42 -6.96 9.64 5.95
C ARG A 42 -7.28 9.56 4.46
N PRO A 43 -8.18 8.66 4.10
CA PRO A 43 -8.40 8.38 2.67
C PRO A 43 -8.99 9.54 1.90
N GLU A 44 -9.68 10.47 2.57
CA GLU A 44 -10.35 11.54 1.85
C GLU A 44 -9.38 12.41 1.06
N ALA A 45 -8.28 12.78 1.67
CA ALA A 45 -7.33 13.66 1.02
C ALA A 45 -6.71 12.98 -0.20
N LEU A 46 -6.40 11.69 -0.08
CA LEU A 46 -5.81 10.97 -1.18
C LEU A 46 -6.82 10.72 -2.27
N ALA A 47 -8.05 10.37 -1.91
CA ALA A 47 -9.07 10.09 -2.90
C ALA A 47 -9.36 11.30 -3.77
N ALA A 48 -9.23 12.51 -3.21
CA ALA A 48 -9.52 13.72 -3.97
C ALA A 48 -8.52 13.95 -5.10
N ARG A 49 -7.33 13.37 -5.01
CA ARG A 49 -6.32 13.62 -6.03
C ARG A 49 -5.77 12.36 -6.67
N ALA A 50 -6.32 11.20 -6.33
CA ALA A 50 -5.86 9.96 -6.95
C ALA A 50 -6.36 9.86 -8.38
N PRO A 51 -5.64 9.18 -9.25
CA PRO A 51 -6.11 8.99 -10.62
C PRO A 51 -7.44 8.26 -10.66
N ALA A 52 -8.20 8.50 -11.70
CA ALA A 52 -9.49 7.85 -11.87
C ALA A 52 -9.30 6.33 -11.86
N GLY A 53 -10.22 5.64 -11.21
CA GLY A 53 -10.13 4.19 -11.13
C GLY A 53 -9.30 3.67 -9.97
N THR A 54 -8.65 4.55 -9.22
CA THR A 54 -7.90 4.14 -8.04
C THR A 54 -8.86 3.94 -6.88
N GLU A 55 -8.72 2.82 -6.19
CA GLU A 55 -9.50 2.56 -5.00
C GLU A 55 -8.71 3.07 -3.80
N VAL A 56 -9.33 3.78 -2.89
CA VAL A 56 -8.66 4.26 -1.68
C VAL A 56 -9.42 3.75 -0.48
N VAL A 57 -8.74 3.04 0.41
CA VAL A 57 -9.37 2.47 1.58
C VAL A 57 -8.68 2.98 2.83
N ALA A 58 -9.44 3.05 3.90
CA ALA A 58 -8.90 3.50 5.18
C ALA A 58 -8.22 2.35 5.90
N GLY A 59 -7.12 2.62 6.55
CA GLY A 59 -6.47 1.62 7.37
C GLY A 59 -5.19 2.17 7.96
N ASP A 60 -4.68 1.44 8.96
CA ASP A 60 -3.49 1.86 9.69
C ASP A 60 -2.69 0.60 9.98
N CYS A 61 -1.44 0.60 9.59
CA CYS A 61 -0.58 -0.57 9.79
C CYS A 61 -0.32 -0.86 11.28
N LEU A 62 -0.57 0.10 12.15
CA LEU A 62 -0.50 -0.17 13.59
C LEU A 62 -1.77 -0.81 14.12
N ARG A 63 -2.79 -0.93 13.30
CA ARG A 63 -4.06 -1.55 13.70
C ARG A 63 -4.32 -2.72 12.78
N CYS A 64 -3.90 -3.90 13.23
CA CYS A 64 -3.92 -5.09 12.38
C CYS A 64 -5.29 -5.38 11.79
N GLU A 65 -6.34 -5.09 12.54
CA GLU A 65 -7.69 -5.41 12.08
C GLU A 65 -8.10 -4.61 10.84
N THR A 66 -7.40 -3.52 10.54
CA THR A 66 -7.72 -2.73 9.36
C THR A 66 -7.03 -3.26 8.11
N LEU A 67 -6.06 -4.15 8.26
CA LEU A 67 -5.24 -4.58 7.14
C LEU A 67 -5.86 -5.72 6.35
N ALA A 68 -6.59 -6.61 7.01
CA ALA A 68 -7.15 -7.75 6.31
C ALA A 68 -8.09 -7.34 5.18
N PRO A 69 -9.04 -6.42 5.41
CA PRO A 69 -9.90 -6.00 4.30
C PRO A 69 -9.13 -5.27 3.21
N ALA A 70 -8.11 -4.50 3.60
CA ALA A 70 -7.34 -3.76 2.60
C ALA A 70 -6.55 -4.68 1.70
N LEU A 71 -6.11 -5.82 2.23
CA LEU A 71 -5.28 -6.76 1.48
C LEU A 71 -6.08 -7.83 0.76
N ALA A 72 -7.39 -7.84 0.91
CA ALA A 72 -8.21 -8.87 0.27
C ALA A 72 -8.09 -8.78 -1.25
N GLY A 73 -7.73 -9.87 -1.88
CA GLY A 73 -7.59 -9.92 -3.32
C GLY A 73 -6.34 -9.30 -3.89
N VAL A 74 -5.43 -8.84 -3.04
CA VAL A 74 -4.21 -8.18 -3.49
C VAL A 74 -3.18 -9.21 -3.92
N HIS A 75 -2.59 -8.99 -5.06
CA HIS A 75 -1.52 -9.85 -5.59
C HIS A 75 -0.15 -9.31 -5.17
N THR A 76 0.06 -8.02 -5.31
CA THR A 76 1.33 -7.38 -5.04
C THR A 76 1.12 -6.18 -4.12
N ALA A 77 1.94 -6.06 -3.11
CA ALA A 77 1.82 -4.97 -2.16
C ALA A 77 3.12 -4.18 -2.11
N TYR A 78 3.00 -2.86 -2.21
CA TYR A 78 4.14 -1.97 -2.07
C TYR A 78 4.05 -1.29 -0.71
N TYR A 79 5.10 -1.43 0.07
CA TYR A 79 5.13 -0.85 1.41
C TYR A 79 6.17 0.27 1.43
N LEU A 80 5.73 1.50 1.34
CA LEU A 80 6.61 2.66 1.24
C LEU A 80 6.52 3.55 2.47
N VAL A 81 5.96 3.03 3.53
CA VAL A 81 5.71 3.83 4.72
C VAL A 81 6.97 3.96 5.54
N HIS A 82 7.29 5.15 5.97
CA HIS A 82 8.33 5.33 6.96
C HIS A 82 8.05 6.63 7.71
N SER A 83 8.52 6.69 8.94
CA SER A 83 8.32 7.87 9.74
C SER A 83 9.38 8.88 9.43
N MET A 84 8.99 10.13 9.31
CA MET A 84 9.96 11.20 9.15
C MET A 84 10.49 11.66 10.49
N ALA A 85 9.88 11.23 11.56
CA ALA A 85 10.33 11.62 12.89
C ALA A 85 11.45 10.70 13.36
N ALA A 86 12.30 11.20 14.21
CA ALA A 86 13.40 10.43 14.73
C ALA A 86 13.11 10.06 16.18
N GLY A 87 13.75 9.01 16.63
CA GLY A 87 13.64 8.60 18.02
C GLY A 87 13.22 7.15 18.16
N ALA A 88 13.54 6.57 19.30
CA ALA A 88 13.33 5.15 19.50
C ALA A 88 11.86 4.77 19.44
N ALA A 89 10.97 5.65 19.91
CA ALA A 89 9.55 5.33 19.89
C ALA A 89 9.03 5.20 18.47
N PHE A 90 9.49 6.08 17.58
CA PHE A 90 9.04 6.02 16.21
C PHE A 90 9.65 4.85 15.45
N GLU A 91 10.88 4.48 15.78
CA GLU A 91 11.49 3.30 15.19
C GLU A 91 10.73 2.04 15.58
N GLU A 92 10.31 1.97 16.84
CA GLU A 92 9.57 0.83 17.29
C GLU A 92 8.21 0.75 16.60
N GLN A 93 7.54 1.88 16.44
CA GLN A 93 6.27 1.92 15.74
C GLN A 93 6.44 1.51 14.29
N ASP A 94 7.50 1.97 13.65
CA ASP A 94 7.75 1.62 12.26
C ASP A 94 8.00 0.12 12.11
N ARG A 95 8.72 -0.48 13.04
CA ARG A 95 8.95 -1.92 13.00
C ARG A 95 7.66 -2.69 13.24
N ALA A 96 6.84 -2.24 14.18
CA ALA A 96 5.58 -2.89 14.45
C ALA A 96 4.65 -2.81 13.26
N ALA A 97 4.60 -1.63 12.62
CA ALA A 97 3.75 -1.45 11.45
C ALA A 97 4.19 -2.36 10.30
N ALA A 98 5.49 -2.45 10.07
CA ALA A 98 6.00 -3.29 9.00
C ALA A 98 5.72 -4.77 9.28
N ARG A 99 5.88 -5.20 10.54
CA ARG A 99 5.60 -6.57 10.93
C ARG A 99 4.12 -6.89 10.75
N ASN A 100 3.26 -5.99 11.19
CA ASN A 100 1.82 -6.18 11.05
C ASN A 100 1.44 -6.30 9.59
N PHE A 101 2.01 -5.44 8.75
CA PHE A 101 1.71 -5.47 7.33
C PHE A 101 2.17 -6.78 6.70
N GLY A 102 3.38 -7.21 7.02
CA GLY A 102 3.90 -8.45 6.45
C GLY A 102 3.08 -9.67 6.85
N GLU A 103 2.66 -9.71 8.12
CA GLU A 103 1.85 -10.84 8.58
C GLU A 103 0.47 -10.83 7.95
N ALA A 104 -0.14 -9.66 7.84
CA ALA A 104 -1.46 -9.55 7.22
C ALA A 104 -1.40 -9.91 5.74
N ALA A 105 -0.33 -9.49 5.07
CA ALA A 105 -0.18 -9.80 3.65
C ALA A 105 0.00 -11.29 3.43
N ARG A 106 0.77 -11.94 4.29
CA ARG A 106 0.95 -13.38 4.19
C ARG A 106 -0.37 -14.10 4.41
N THR A 107 -1.11 -13.70 5.42
CA THR A 107 -2.39 -14.32 5.71
C THR A 107 -3.38 -14.12 4.55
N ALA A 108 -3.32 -12.98 3.90
CA ALA A 108 -4.21 -12.69 2.78
C ALA A 108 -3.80 -13.35 1.48
N GLY A 109 -2.63 -13.96 1.44
CA GLY A 109 -2.19 -14.65 0.24
C GLY A 109 -1.52 -13.75 -0.78
N VAL A 110 -1.02 -12.60 -0.34
CA VAL A 110 -0.29 -11.71 -1.24
C VAL A 110 0.97 -12.41 -1.73
N ARG A 111 1.20 -12.38 -3.02
CA ARG A 111 2.30 -13.13 -3.60
C ARG A 111 3.61 -12.39 -3.57
N LYS A 112 3.58 -11.06 -3.60
CA LYS A 112 4.80 -10.29 -3.67
C LYS A 112 4.67 -9.04 -2.84
N ILE A 113 5.67 -8.77 -1.99
CA ILE A 113 5.71 -7.56 -1.22
C ILE A 113 6.99 -6.84 -1.58
N VAL A 114 6.87 -5.57 -1.92
CA VAL A 114 8.02 -4.72 -2.23
C VAL A 114 8.16 -3.70 -1.11
N TYR A 115 9.26 -3.79 -0.38
CA TYR A 115 9.55 -2.83 0.66
C TYR A 115 10.49 -1.78 0.09
N LEU A 116 10.14 -0.52 0.25
CA LEU A 116 11.03 0.54 -0.13
C LEU A 116 11.34 1.24 1.16
N GLY A 117 12.25 0.72 1.86
CA GLY A 117 12.58 1.21 3.16
C GLY A 117 13.36 2.47 3.12
N GLY A 118 13.32 3.13 4.19
CA GLY A 118 13.98 4.35 4.32
C GLY A 118 15.40 4.25 4.03
N LEU A 119 15.79 4.99 3.12
CA LEU A 119 17.07 5.10 2.79
C LEU A 119 17.64 6.00 3.69
N GLY A 120 17.88 5.71 4.71
CA GLY A 120 18.62 6.46 5.69
C GLY A 120 18.42 7.87 5.71
#